data_a792ffa12dd558e3961db764b1487ebf
#
_entry.id   a792ffa12dd558e3961db764b1487ebf
#
_cell.length_a   1.000
_cell.length_b   1.000
_cell.length_c   1.000
_cell.angle_alpha   90.00
_cell.angle_beta   90.00
_cell.angle_gamma   90.00
#
_symmetry.space_group_name_H-M   'P 1'
#
loop_
_entity.id
_entity.type
_entity.pdbx_description
1 polymer ?
#
loop_
_entity_poly.entity_id
_entity_poly.type
_entity_poly.pdbx_seq_one_letter_code
_entity_poly.pdbx_strand_id
1 'polypeptide(L)'
;MTDTPMIRMSGVQKFFDDFQALKDIDLEVAHGEVVVVLGPSGSGKSTLCRTINRLETIEEGTIEIDGTILPEEGNLLAKLRADVGMVFQQFNLFPHLTILDNVTLGPIKVRKLKKSAAEERAMQLLDRVGIGNQASKYPAQLSGGQQQRVAIARALAMEPKIMLFDEPTSALDPEMVNEVLDVMASLVKDGMTMVVVTHEMGFARRAADRILFMADGEIVEDSDPANFFDNPQSDRAKDFLGKILSH
;
A
#
# COMPACT_ATOMS: atom_id res chain seq x y z
N MET A 1 26.52 11.41 -0.43
CA MET A 1 26.06 10.12 0.09
C MET A 1 24.93 9.70 -0.84
N THR A 2 25.09 8.63 -1.57
CA THR A 2 23.99 8.09 -2.36
C THR A 2 22.99 7.52 -1.35
N ASP A 3 21.87 8.22 -1.14
CA ASP A 3 20.83 7.71 -0.26
C ASP A 3 20.34 6.38 -0.81
N THR A 4 20.49 5.33 -0.01
CA THR A 4 19.97 3.99 -0.35
C THR A 4 18.45 4.12 -0.49
N PRO A 5 17.85 3.69 -1.60
CA PRO A 5 16.40 3.76 -1.74
C PRO A 5 15.72 2.87 -0.70
N MET A 6 14.50 3.25 -0.29
CA MET A 6 13.70 2.47 0.63
C MET A 6 13.23 1.15 -0.01
N ILE A 7 12.92 1.18 -1.31
CA ILE A 7 12.60 0.01 -2.11
C ILE A 7 13.44 0.06 -3.38
N ARG A 8 14.07 -1.06 -3.74
CA ARG A 8 14.69 -1.26 -5.06
C ARG A 8 14.23 -2.58 -5.64
N MET A 9 13.74 -2.54 -6.85
CA MET A 9 13.41 -3.71 -7.67
C MET A 9 14.28 -3.66 -8.92
N SER A 10 14.89 -4.78 -9.29
CA SER A 10 15.79 -4.86 -10.46
C SER A 10 15.47 -6.09 -11.27
N GLY A 11 15.02 -5.89 -12.52
CA GLY A 11 14.71 -6.93 -13.48
C GLY A 11 13.65 -7.92 -12.98
N VAL A 12 12.66 -7.45 -12.21
CA VAL A 12 11.70 -8.34 -11.54
C VAL A 12 10.70 -8.90 -12.54
N GLN A 13 10.61 -10.24 -12.56
CA GLN A 13 9.65 -10.98 -13.38
C GLN A 13 8.74 -11.83 -12.50
N LYS A 14 7.45 -11.85 -12.85
CA LYS A 14 6.44 -12.65 -12.19
C LYS A 14 5.57 -13.39 -13.18
N PHE A 15 5.45 -14.70 -12.98
CA PHE A 15 4.56 -15.56 -13.76
C PHE A 15 3.49 -16.19 -12.87
N PHE A 16 2.31 -16.37 -13.44
CA PHE A 16 1.25 -17.24 -12.92
C PHE A 16 0.97 -18.26 -14.02
N ASP A 17 1.47 -19.46 -13.84
CA ASP A 17 1.53 -20.48 -14.90
C ASP A 17 2.17 -19.91 -16.18
N ASP A 18 1.43 -19.88 -17.28
CA ASP A 18 1.89 -19.33 -18.57
C ASP A 18 1.68 -17.81 -18.70
N PHE A 19 1.02 -17.18 -17.74
CA PHE A 19 0.74 -15.74 -17.78
C PHE A 19 1.83 -14.94 -17.07
N GLN A 20 2.52 -14.07 -17.81
CA GLN A 20 3.51 -13.17 -17.25
C GLN A 20 2.84 -11.88 -16.73
N ALA A 21 2.77 -11.76 -15.41
CA ALA A 21 2.10 -10.65 -14.73
C ALA A 21 3.01 -9.43 -14.52
N LEU A 22 4.33 -9.65 -14.36
CA LEU A 22 5.34 -8.58 -14.31
C LEU A 22 6.47 -8.93 -15.26
N LYS A 23 6.92 -7.92 -16.04
CA LYS A 23 7.93 -8.05 -17.08
C LYS A 23 9.02 -7.02 -16.83
N ASP A 24 10.20 -7.50 -16.44
CA ASP A 24 11.42 -6.72 -16.32
C ASP A 24 11.21 -5.40 -15.56
N ILE A 25 10.64 -5.51 -14.34
CA ILE A 25 10.33 -4.34 -13.54
C ILE A 25 11.56 -3.82 -12.84
N ASP A 26 11.96 -2.60 -13.18
CA ASP A 26 12.93 -1.77 -12.48
C ASP A 26 12.21 -0.64 -11.76
N LEU A 27 12.43 -0.50 -10.46
CA LEU A 27 11.80 0.52 -9.64
C LEU A 27 12.69 0.88 -8.45
N GLU A 28 12.88 2.16 -8.21
CA GLU A 28 13.43 2.67 -6.94
C GLU A 28 12.39 3.59 -6.29
N VAL A 29 12.24 3.47 -4.97
CA VAL A 29 11.41 4.36 -4.16
C VAL A 29 12.27 4.95 -3.06
N ALA A 30 12.35 6.26 -2.97
CA ALA A 30 13.13 6.96 -1.96
C ALA A 30 12.45 6.95 -0.58
N HIS A 31 13.20 7.28 0.48
CA HIS A 31 12.62 7.48 1.80
C HIS A 31 11.63 8.65 1.80
N GLY A 32 10.43 8.44 2.33
CA GLY A 32 9.37 9.45 2.40
C GLY A 32 8.67 9.72 1.06
N GLU A 33 9.06 9.04 -0.02
CA GLU A 33 8.43 9.19 -1.33
C GLU A 33 7.07 8.49 -1.39
N VAL A 34 6.11 9.13 -2.03
CA VAL A 34 4.77 8.60 -2.31
C VAL A 34 4.66 8.28 -3.79
N VAL A 35 4.73 6.99 -4.10
CA VAL A 35 4.58 6.47 -5.47
C VAL A 35 3.16 5.94 -5.65
N VAL A 36 2.43 6.49 -6.62
CA VAL A 36 1.10 5.99 -6.98
C VAL A 36 1.18 5.18 -8.28
N VAL A 37 0.61 3.98 -8.24
CA VAL A 37 0.59 3.05 -9.37
C VAL A 37 -0.79 3.06 -10.01
N LEU A 38 -0.87 3.48 -11.26
CA LEU A 38 -2.08 3.58 -12.08
C LEU A 38 -2.02 2.60 -13.25
N GLY A 39 -3.17 2.32 -13.87
CA GLY A 39 -3.25 1.49 -15.07
C GLY A 39 -4.54 0.67 -15.14
N PRO A 40 -4.84 0.05 -16.28
CA PRO A 40 -6.03 -0.76 -16.48
C PRO A 40 -6.05 -1.99 -15.56
N SER A 41 -7.24 -2.58 -15.37
CA SER A 41 -7.37 -3.85 -14.65
C SER A 41 -6.54 -4.95 -15.33
N GLY A 42 -5.88 -5.78 -14.53
CA GLY A 42 -5.01 -6.84 -15.05
C GLY A 42 -3.62 -6.40 -15.51
N SER A 43 -3.22 -5.13 -15.34
CA SER A 43 -1.88 -4.64 -15.76
C SER A 43 -0.73 -5.02 -14.83
N GLY A 44 -0.98 -5.75 -13.73
CA GLY A 44 0.07 -6.19 -12.80
C GLY A 44 0.23 -5.35 -11.53
N LYS A 45 -0.54 -4.27 -11.32
CA LYS A 45 -0.39 -3.32 -10.18
C LYS A 45 -0.43 -3.99 -8.80
N SER A 46 -1.47 -4.79 -8.54
CA SER A 46 -1.61 -5.50 -7.27
C SER A 46 -0.51 -6.55 -7.09
N THR A 47 -0.08 -7.19 -8.18
CA THR A 47 1.04 -8.13 -8.18
C THR A 47 2.33 -7.40 -7.81
N LEU A 48 2.63 -6.26 -8.45
CA LEU A 48 3.77 -5.40 -8.10
C LEU A 48 3.77 -5.06 -6.60
N CYS A 49 2.65 -4.56 -6.08
CA CYS A 49 2.51 -4.20 -4.68
C CYS A 49 2.77 -5.39 -3.74
N ARG A 50 2.26 -6.59 -4.08
CA ARG A 50 2.39 -7.80 -3.27
C ARG A 50 3.76 -8.46 -3.36
N THR A 51 4.54 -8.21 -4.41
CA THR A 51 5.92 -8.71 -4.47
C THR A 51 6.85 -7.95 -3.52
N ILE A 52 6.60 -6.66 -3.25
CA ILE A 52 7.43 -5.83 -2.36
C ILE A 52 7.50 -6.41 -0.94
N ASN A 53 6.42 -7.03 -0.44
CA ASN A 53 6.43 -7.68 0.88
C ASN A 53 6.47 -9.21 0.79
N ARG A 54 6.73 -9.76 -0.40
CA ARG A 54 6.80 -11.18 -0.70
C ARG A 54 5.52 -11.96 -0.36
N LEU A 55 4.37 -11.32 -0.44
CA LEU A 55 3.08 -12.04 -0.49
C LEU A 55 2.93 -12.79 -1.81
N GLU A 56 3.50 -12.23 -2.88
CA GLU A 56 3.75 -12.92 -4.14
C GLU A 56 5.26 -13.14 -4.31
N THR A 57 5.64 -14.33 -4.75
CA THR A 57 7.02 -14.66 -5.11
C THR A 57 7.37 -14.04 -6.46
N ILE A 58 8.65 -13.92 -6.76
CA ILE A 58 9.18 -13.56 -8.08
C ILE A 58 9.97 -14.73 -8.63
N GLU A 59 10.01 -14.88 -9.94
CA GLU A 59 10.78 -15.93 -10.62
C GLU A 59 12.17 -15.44 -11.00
N GLU A 60 12.33 -14.15 -11.35
CA GLU A 60 13.62 -13.54 -11.71
C GLU A 60 13.72 -12.13 -11.12
N GLY A 61 14.94 -11.63 -11.05
CA GLY A 61 15.26 -10.30 -10.51
C GLY A 61 15.51 -10.29 -9.01
N THR A 62 15.60 -9.08 -8.46
CA THR A 62 15.85 -8.87 -7.01
C THR A 62 14.96 -7.77 -6.48
N ILE A 63 14.59 -7.90 -5.19
CA ILE A 63 13.89 -6.86 -4.44
C ILE A 63 14.69 -6.58 -3.18
N GLU A 64 14.99 -5.31 -2.93
CA GLU A 64 15.65 -4.84 -1.72
C GLU A 64 14.73 -3.89 -0.94
N ILE A 65 14.72 -4.04 0.37
CA ILE A 65 14.04 -3.14 1.29
C ILE A 65 15.08 -2.54 2.24
N ASP A 66 15.21 -1.22 2.22
CA ASP A 66 16.19 -0.49 3.05
C ASP A 66 17.60 -1.10 2.94
N GLY A 67 18.05 -1.37 1.70
CA GLY A 67 19.35 -1.97 1.37
C GLY A 67 19.50 -3.46 1.71
N THR A 68 18.43 -4.12 2.13
CA THR A 68 18.44 -5.56 2.43
C THR A 68 17.68 -6.33 1.37
N ILE A 69 18.35 -7.28 0.70
CA ILE A 69 17.68 -8.18 -0.26
C ILE A 69 16.56 -8.94 0.44
N LEU A 70 15.38 -8.92 -0.16
CA LEU A 70 14.20 -9.59 0.36
C LEU A 70 14.36 -11.11 0.26
N PRO A 71 14.50 -11.82 1.40
CA PRO A 71 14.73 -13.26 1.39
C PRO A 71 13.49 -14.04 1.00
N GLU A 72 13.67 -15.29 0.61
CA GLU A 72 12.55 -16.15 0.23
C GLU A 72 11.70 -16.56 1.42
N GLU A 73 12.34 -16.86 2.56
CA GLU A 73 11.66 -17.35 3.76
C GLU A 73 12.45 -17.06 5.04
N GLY A 74 11.91 -17.47 6.16
CA GLY A 74 12.60 -17.46 7.43
C GLY A 74 12.42 -16.19 8.26
N ASN A 75 13.20 -16.10 9.34
CA ASN A 75 13.08 -15.03 10.34
C ASN A 75 13.40 -13.63 9.78
N LEU A 76 14.29 -13.55 8.79
CA LEU A 76 14.64 -12.26 8.18
C LEU A 76 13.47 -11.73 7.36
N LEU A 77 12.79 -12.58 6.58
CA LEU A 77 11.56 -12.20 5.87
C LEU A 77 10.49 -11.72 6.85
N ALA A 78 10.30 -12.43 7.98
CA ALA A 78 9.32 -12.02 8.99
C ALA A 78 9.64 -10.64 9.59
N LYS A 79 10.92 -10.30 9.79
CA LYS A 79 11.36 -8.98 10.25
C LYS A 79 11.08 -7.90 9.19
N LEU A 80 11.46 -8.14 7.93
CA LEU A 80 11.22 -7.20 6.84
C LEU A 80 9.72 -6.96 6.62
N ARG A 81 8.90 -8.02 6.67
CA ARG A 81 7.43 -7.90 6.61
C ARG A 81 6.85 -7.09 7.77
N ALA A 82 7.47 -7.12 8.94
CA ALA A 82 7.04 -6.29 10.06
C ALA A 82 7.30 -4.79 9.80
N ASP A 83 8.31 -4.46 8.98
CA ASP A 83 8.67 -3.09 8.61
C ASP A 83 7.89 -2.59 7.36
N VAL A 84 7.11 -3.46 6.71
CA VAL A 84 6.29 -3.14 5.53
C VAL A 84 4.82 -3.39 5.87
N GLY A 85 4.10 -2.33 6.19
CA GLY A 85 2.65 -2.37 6.40
C GLY A 85 1.91 -2.55 5.08
N MET A 86 0.84 -3.33 5.07
CA MET A 86 0.00 -3.50 3.88
C MET A 86 -1.48 -3.38 4.22
N VAL A 87 -2.18 -2.62 3.39
CA VAL A 87 -3.63 -2.41 3.43
C VAL A 87 -4.20 -2.92 2.10
N PHE A 88 -5.18 -3.82 2.20
CA PHE A 88 -5.78 -4.51 1.07
C PHE A 88 -7.12 -3.89 0.68
N GLN A 89 -7.60 -4.20 -0.51
CA GLN A 89 -8.94 -3.91 -0.99
C GLN A 89 -10.02 -4.48 -0.05
N GLN A 90 -9.86 -5.73 0.36
CA GLN A 90 -10.65 -6.33 1.45
C GLN A 90 -9.95 -6.02 2.77
N PHE A 91 -10.70 -5.60 3.76
CA PHE A 91 -10.17 -5.11 5.04
C PHE A 91 -9.35 -6.15 5.80
N ASN A 92 -9.60 -7.44 5.58
CA ASN A 92 -8.90 -8.59 6.16
C ASN A 92 -8.79 -8.52 7.71
N LEU A 93 -9.82 -7.97 8.35
CA LEU A 93 -9.91 -7.97 9.81
C LEU A 93 -10.28 -9.35 10.33
N PHE A 94 -9.77 -9.70 11.51
CA PHE A 94 -10.15 -10.93 12.20
C PHE A 94 -11.56 -10.78 12.77
N PRO A 95 -12.58 -11.49 12.24
CA PRO A 95 -13.98 -11.22 12.58
C PRO A 95 -14.35 -11.61 14.01
N HIS A 96 -13.59 -12.49 14.65
CA HIS A 96 -13.77 -12.98 15.99
C HIS A 96 -13.03 -12.16 17.06
N LEU A 97 -12.26 -11.16 16.66
CA LEU A 97 -11.54 -10.23 17.54
C LEU A 97 -12.23 -8.86 17.57
N THR A 98 -12.14 -8.18 18.70
CA THR A 98 -12.54 -6.78 18.79
C THR A 98 -11.67 -5.90 17.89
N ILE A 99 -12.08 -4.67 17.65
CA ILE A 99 -11.28 -3.69 16.90
C ILE A 99 -9.94 -3.44 17.61
N LEU A 100 -9.96 -3.27 18.92
CA LEU A 100 -8.74 -3.11 19.72
C LEU A 100 -7.82 -4.32 19.59
N ASP A 101 -8.38 -5.54 19.69
CA ASP A 101 -7.59 -6.76 19.57
C ASP A 101 -7.01 -6.95 18.15
N ASN A 102 -7.75 -6.56 17.11
CA ASN A 102 -7.25 -6.54 15.73
C ASN A 102 -5.99 -5.67 15.58
N VAL A 103 -5.97 -4.50 16.23
CA VAL A 103 -4.85 -3.56 16.13
C VAL A 103 -3.68 -3.98 17.03
N THR A 104 -3.94 -4.56 18.20
CA THR A 104 -2.91 -4.93 19.19
C THR A 104 -2.22 -6.27 18.90
N LEU A 105 -2.84 -7.17 18.12
CA LEU A 105 -2.35 -8.52 17.89
C LEU A 105 -0.92 -8.54 17.32
N GLY A 106 -0.65 -7.77 16.27
CA GLY A 106 0.66 -7.67 15.64
C GLY A 106 1.73 -7.16 16.61
N PRO A 107 1.57 -5.98 17.21
CA PRO A 107 2.48 -5.45 18.22
C PRO A 107 2.83 -6.43 19.35
N ILE A 108 1.84 -7.14 19.87
CA ILE A 108 2.05 -8.11 20.96
C ILE A 108 2.78 -9.38 20.44
N LYS A 109 2.30 -9.96 19.33
CA LYS A 109 2.80 -11.27 18.87
C LYS A 109 4.12 -11.16 18.12
N VAL A 110 4.31 -10.12 17.32
CA VAL A 110 5.48 -9.95 16.43
C VAL A 110 6.53 -9.03 17.07
N ARG A 111 6.12 -7.80 17.49
CA ARG A 111 7.04 -6.81 18.11
C ARG A 111 7.30 -7.09 19.60
N LYS A 112 6.59 -8.06 20.21
CA LYS A 112 6.75 -8.46 21.61
C LYS A 112 6.48 -7.32 22.60
N LEU A 113 5.63 -6.38 22.24
CA LEU A 113 5.21 -5.31 23.16
C LEU A 113 4.39 -5.87 24.34
N LYS A 114 4.51 -5.22 25.48
CA LYS A 114 3.62 -5.48 26.60
C LYS A 114 2.18 -5.10 26.24
N LYS A 115 1.20 -5.85 26.71
CA LYS A 115 -0.21 -5.66 26.37
C LYS A 115 -0.67 -4.20 26.61
N SER A 116 -0.34 -3.60 27.77
CA SER A 116 -0.72 -2.22 28.07
C SER A 116 -0.15 -1.20 27.09
N ALA A 117 1.12 -1.35 26.67
CA ALA A 117 1.74 -0.46 25.69
C ALA A 117 1.14 -0.63 24.28
N ALA A 118 0.79 -1.88 23.92
CA ALA A 118 0.12 -2.15 22.65
C ALA A 118 -1.30 -1.57 22.63
N GLU A 119 -2.05 -1.66 23.72
CA GLU A 119 -3.41 -1.09 23.87
C GLU A 119 -3.37 0.43 23.82
N GLU A 120 -2.44 1.07 24.53
CA GLU A 120 -2.26 2.53 24.48
C GLU A 120 -1.98 3.02 23.07
N ARG A 121 -1.01 2.40 22.39
CA ARG A 121 -0.69 2.70 20.99
C ARG A 121 -1.89 2.48 20.06
N ALA A 122 -2.59 1.36 20.22
CA ALA A 122 -3.76 1.04 19.42
C ALA A 122 -4.86 2.09 19.59
N MET A 123 -5.12 2.55 20.81
CA MET A 123 -6.11 3.60 21.04
C MET A 123 -5.71 4.93 20.40
N GLN A 124 -4.44 5.34 20.51
CA GLN A 124 -3.93 6.54 19.85
C GLN A 124 -4.12 6.46 18.31
N LEU A 125 -3.85 5.30 17.71
CA LEU A 125 -4.03 5.11 16.27
C LEU A 125 -5.51 5.06 15.87
N LEU A 126 -6.36 4.40 16.65
CA LEU A 126 -7.81 4.38 16.41
C LEU A 126 -8.41 5.80 16.53
N ASP A 127 -7.96 6.61 17.50
CA ASP A 127 -8.35 8.01 17.60
C ASP A 127 -7.85 8.83 16.41
N ARG A 128 -6.61 8.61 15.99
CA ARG A 128 -6.03 9.26 14.81
C ARG A 128 -6.83 9.00 13.52
N VAL A 129 -7.34 7.78 13.34
CA VAL A 129 -8.19 7.44 12.19
C VAL A 129 -9.69 7.68 12.46
N GLY A 130 -10.04 8.36 13.56
CA GLY A 130 -11.39 8.83 13.89
C GLY A 130 -12.38 7.74 14.29
N ILE A 131 -11.91 6.64 14.88
CA ILE A 131 -12.76 5.50 15.29
C ILE A 131 -12.44 4.93 16.68
N GLY A 132 -11.81 5.70 17.56
CA GLY A 132 -11.46 5.26 18.92
C GLY A 132 -12.66 4.79 19.73
N ASN A 133 -13.82 5.41 19.54
CA ASN A 133 -15.08 5.02 20.20
C ASN A 133 -15.63 3.65 19.74
N GLN A 134 -15.03 3.02 18.72
CA GLN A 134 -15.42 1.70 18.20
C GLN A 134 -14.51 0.56 18.71
N ALA A 135 -13.52 0.84 19.56
CA ALA A 135 -12.48 -0.11 19.97
C ALA A 135 -13.01 -1.45 20.54
N SER A 136 -14.13 -1.44 21.27
CA SER A 136 -14.74 -2.64 21.85
C SER A 136 -15.68 -3.41 20.93
N LYS A 137 -15.97 -2.88 19.72
CA LYS A 137 -16.83 -3.53 18.74
C LYS A 137 -16.09 -4.60 17.95
N TYR A 138 -16.86 -5.39 17.21
CA TYR A 138 -16.36 -6.37 16.23
C TYR A 138 -16.48 -5.83 14.81
N PRO A 139 -15.67 -6.33 13.85
CA PRO A 139 -15.68 -5.85 12.46
C PRO A 139 -17.08 -5.80 11.83
N ALA A 140 -17.92 -6.82 12.03
CA ALA A 140 -19.27 -6.87 11.48
C ALA A 140 -20.20 -5.75 11.95
N GLN A 141 -19.84 -5.00 12.98
CA GLN A 141 -20.61 -3.87 13.51
C GLN A 141 -20.16 -2.52 12.94
N LEU A 142 -19.18 -2.52 12.04
CA LEU A 142 -18.60 -1.33 11.42
C LEU A 142 -18.97 -1.21 9.95
N SER A 143 -19.08 0.03 9.45
CA SER A 143 -19.17 0.28 8.00
C SER A 143 -17.87 -0.10 7.28
N GLY A 144 -17.92 -0.26 5.95
CA GLY A 144 -16.75 -0.57 5.14
C GLY A 144 -15.61 0.44 5.35
N GLY A 145 -15.91 1.74 5.30
CA GLY A 145 -14.92 2.79 5.53
C GLY A 145 -14.32 2.76 6.95
N GLN A 146 -15.13 2.44 7.96
CA GLN A 146 -14.63 2.23 9.32
C GLN A 146 -13.70 1.00 9.40
N GLN A 147 -14.07 -0.12 8.78
CA GLN A 147 -13.23 -1.31 8.73
C GLN A 147 -11.89 -1.04 8.03
N GLN A 148 -11.91 -0.27 6.94
CA GLN A 148 -10.68 0.11 6.22
C GLN A 148 -9.79 0.99 7.09
N ARG A 149 -10.34 1.94 7.82
CA ARG A 149 -9.56 2.76 8.78
C ARG A 149 -8.98 1.93 9.91
N VAL A 150 -9.69 0.88 10.39
CA VAL A 150 -9.10 -0.11 11.31
C VAL A 150 -7.93 -0.85 10.67
N ALA A 151 -8.05 -1.27 9.39
CA ALA A 151 -6.97 -1.96 8.69
C ALA A 151 -5.72 -1.07 8.55
N ILE A 152 -5.90 0.24 8.30
CA ILE A 152 -4.81 1.22 8.31
C ILE A 152 -4.19 1.34 9.71
N ALA A 153 -5.00 1.51 10.76
CA ALA A 153 -4.52 1.59 12.15
C ALA A 153 -3.76 0.32 12.55
N ARG A 154 -4.24 -0.86 12.16
CA ARG A 154 -3.57 -2.15 12.40
C ARG A 154 -2.19 -2.21 11.73
N ALA A 155 -2.07 -1.75 10.47
CA ALA A 155 -0.79 -1.70 9.79
C ALA A 155 0.17 -0.72 10.46
N LEU A 156 -0.30 0.48 10.82
CA LEU A 156 0.50 1.50 11.51
C LEU A 156 0.94 1.07 12.91
N ALA A 157 0.18 0.22 13.61
CA ALA A 157 0.52 -0.26 14.94
C ALA A 157 1.83 -1.08 14.96
N MET A 158 2.24 -1.60 13.82
CA MET A 158 3.53 -2.27 13.63
C MET A 158 4.71 -1.31 13.51
N GLU A 159 4.50 0.02 13.44
CA GLU A 159 5.54 1.04 13.15
C GLU A 159 6.32 0.69 11.87
N PRO A 160 5.63 0.55 10.74
CA PRO A 160 6.29 0.19 9.49
C PRO A 160 7.09 1.38 8.94
N LYS A 161 8.16 1.07 8.18
CA LYS A 161 8.92 2.06 7.41
C LYS A 161 8.26 2.39 6.07
N ILE A 162 7.46 1.45 5.55
CA ILE A 162 6.77 1.53 4.27
C ILE A 162 5.31 1.15 4.47
N MET A 163 4.41 1.87 3.82
CA MET A 163 3.00 1.50 3.71
C MET A 163 2.64 1.17 2.25
N LEU A 164 2.17 -0.04 2.04
CA LEU A 164 1.62 -0.51 0.78
C LEU A 164 0.09 -0.46 0.81
N PHE A 165 -0.52 0.10 -0.22
CA PHE A 165 -1.96 0.15 -0.38
C PHE A 165 -2.36 -0.50 -1.70
N ASP A 166 -3.14 -1.59 -1.63
CA ASP A 166 -3.65 -2.31 -2.80
C ASP A 166 -5.14 -2.04 -2.94
N GLU A 167 -5.49 -1.01 -3.72
CA GLU A 167 -6.84 -0.53 -3.98
C GLU A 167 -7.70 -0.32 -2.71
N PRO A 168 -7.26 0.51 -1.75
CA PRO A 168 -7.87 0.60 -0.41
C PRO A 168 -9.30 1.13 -0.40
N THR A 169 -9.79 1.71 -1.49
CA THR A 169 -11.13 2.32 -1.59
C THR A 169 -12.09 1.57 -2.49
N SER A 170 -11.63 0.60 -3.28
CA SER A 170 -12.43 -0.04 -4.33
C SER A 170 -13.60 -0.89 -3.83
N ALA A 171 -13.60 -1.30 -2.55
CA ALA A 171 -14.69 -2.04 -1.91
C ALA A 171 -15.62 -1.13 -1.07
N LEU A 172 -15.50 0.21 -1.21
CA LEU A 172 -16.24 1.18 -0.40
C LEU A 172 -17.31 1.89 -1.22
N ASP A 173 -18.39 2.27 -0.53
CA ASP A 173 -19.36 3.21 -1.07
C ASP A 173 -18.72 4.60 -1.24
N PRO A 174 -19.10 5.38 -2.27
CA PRO A 174 -18.49 6.68 -2.58
C PRO A 174 -18.46 7.67 -1.40
N GLU A 175 -19.46 7.60 -0.51
CA GLU A 175 -19.55 8.47 0.68
C GLU A 175 -18.43 8.17 1.70
N MET A 176 -17.90 6.94 1.70
CA MET A 176 -16.87 6.50 2.66
C MET A 176 -15.43 6.65 2.13
N VAL A 177 -15.27 6.84 0.82
CA VAL A 177 -13.96 6.94 0.16
C VAL A 177 -13.13 8.10 0.74
N ASN A 178 -13.74 9.28 0.87
CA ASN A 178 -13.04 10.47 1.33
C ASN A 178 -12.44 10.32 2.74
N GLU A 179 -13.14 9.64 3.66
CA GLU A 179 -12.65 9.40 5.02
C GLU A 179 -11.34 8.58 5.04
N VAL A 180 -11.22 7.61 4.12
CA VAL A 180 -10.01 6.79 3.96
C VAL A 180 -8.91 7.58 3.30
N LEU A 181 -9.21 8.34 2.24
CA LEU A 181 -8.25 9.19 1.55
C LEU A 181 -7.68 10.29 2.45
N ASP A 182 -8.50 10.86 3.36
CA ASP A 182 -8.03 11.85 4.33
C ASP A 182 -7.02 11.26 5.32
N VAL A 183 -7.25 10.03 5.78
CA VAL A 183 -6.27 9.29 6.60
C VAL A 183 -4.98 9.09 5.81
N MET A 184 -5.06 8.60 4.56
CA MET A 184 -3.87 8.41 3.72
C MET A 184 -3.12 9.73 3.48
N ALA A 185 -3.83 10.82 3.20
CA ALA A 185 -3.22 12.15 3.05
C ALA A 185 -2.52 12.64 4.33
N SER A 186 -3.00 12.24 5.51
CA SER A 186 -2.29 12.53 6.77
C SER A 186 -0.96 11.80 6.87
N LEU A 187 -0.87 10.56 6.35
CA LEU A 187 0.38 9.80 6.33
C LEU A 187 1.41 10.39 5.38
N VAL A 188 0.96 10.90 4.24
CA VAL A 188 1.83 11.66 3.30
C VAL A 188 2.46 12.86 4.01
N LYS A 189 1.67 13.65 4.75
CA LYS A 189 2.17 14.82 5.50
C LYS A 189 3.19 14.45 6.58
N ASP A 190 3.07 13.24 7.14
CA ASP A 190 4.03 12.72 8.14
C ASP A 190 5.33 12.18 7.51
N GLY A 191 5.47 12.23 6.18
CA GLY A 191 6.65 11.75 5.46
C GLY A 191 6.75 10.23 5.37
N MET A 192 5.61 9.51 5.43
CA MET A 192 5.58 8.06 5.28
C MET A 192 5.93 7.66 3.84
N THR A 193 6.87 6.72 3.68
CA THR A 193 7.12 6.10 2.37
C THR A 193 5.92 5.24 1.97
N MET A 194 5.35 5.49 0.79
CA MET A 194 4.12 4.83 0.37
C MET A 194 4.18 4.35 -1.08
N VAL A 195 3.65 3.14 -1.32
CA VAL A 195 3.30 2.67 -2.68
C VAL A 195 1.79 2.41 -2.69
N VAL A 196 1.08 3.12 -3.55
CA VAL A 196 -0.38 3.15 -3.55
C VAL A 196 -0.93 2.75 -4.91
N VAL A 197 -1.55 1.58 -4.99
CA VAL A 197 -2.38 1.18 -6.14
C VAL A 197 -3.77 1.74 -5.91
N THR A 198 -4.27 2.58 -6.82
CA THR A 198 -5.59 3.21 -6.66
C THR A 198 -6.22 3.58 -8.00
N HIS A 199 -7.53 3.82 -7.99
CA HIS A 199 -8.29 4.44 -9.08
C HIS A 199 -8.73 5.87 -8.74
N GLU A 200 -8.31 6.40 -7.58
CA GLU A 200 -8.65 7.74 -7.10
C GLU A 200 -7.73 8.80 -7.72
N MET A 201 -8.08 9.29 -8.93
CA MET A 201 -7.24 10.24 -9.68
C MET A 201 -7.01 11.55 -8.91
N GLY A 202 -8.03 12.01 -8.16
CA GLY A 202 -7.92 13.19 -7.32
C GLY A 202 -6.90 13.05 -6.18
N PHE A 203 -6.79 11.86 -5.59
CA PHE A 203 -5.76 11.54 -4.61
C PHE A 203 -4.38 11.47 -5.29
N ALA A 204 -4.26 10.70 -6.38
CA ALA A 204 -3.03 10.56 -7.13
C ALA A 204 -2.42 11.92 -7.50
N ARG A 205 -3.24 12.84 -8.05
CA ARG A 205 -2.80 14.17 -8.47
C ARG A 205 -2.31 15.06 -7.31
N ARG A 206 -2.90 14.91 -6.10
CA ARG A 206 -2.59 15.80 -4.96
C ARG A 206 -1.54 15.25 -4.00
N ALA A 207 -1.43 13.93 -3.93
CA ALA A 207 -0.68 13.26 -2.87
C ALA A 207 0.59 12.54 -3.37
N ALA A 208 0.66 12.20 -4.66
CA ALA A 208 1.82 11.51 -5.21
C ALA A 208 2.99 12.46 -5.46
N ASP A 209 4.19 11.98 -5.19
CA ASP A 209 5.43 12.57 -5.69
C ASP A 209 5.72 12.05 -7.11
N ARG A 210 5.33 10.79 -7.38
CA ARG A 210 5.56 10.13 -8.66
C ARG A 210 4.42 9.19 -9.01
N ILE A 211 4.10 9.12 -10.31
CA ILE A 211 3.10 8.24 -10.89
C ILE A 211 3.81 7.17 -11.73
N LEU A 212 3.52 5.91 -11.45
CA LEU A 212 3.87 4.79 -12.30
C LEU A 212 2.62 4.34 -13.06
N PHE A 213 2.66 4.41 -14.36
CA PHE A 213 1.59 3.87 -15.19
C PHE A 213 1.97 2.49 -15.70
N MET A 214 1.20 1.48 -15.33
CA MET A 214 1.43 0.10 -15.73
C MET A 214 0.43 -0.35 -16.79
N ALA A 215 0.94 -1.04 -17.81
CA ALA A 215 0.13 -1.75 -18.79
C ALA A 215 0.84 -3.06 -19.21
N ASP A 216 0.07 -4.12 -19.40
CA ASP A 216 0.54 -5.42 -19.88
C ASP A 216 1.73 -6.02 -19.08
N GLY A 217 1.81 -5.72 -17.78
CA GLY A 217 2.87 -6.20 -16.89
C GLY A 217 4.14 -5.34 -16.86
N GLU A 218 4.17 -4.20 -17.53
CA GLU A 218 5.32 -3.30 -17.65
C GLU A 218 5.03 -1.93 -17.05
N ILE A 219 6.06 -1.21 -16.57
CA ILE A 219 5.99 0.22 -16.28
C ILE A 219 6.16 0.96 -17.60
N VAL A 220 5.07 1.52 -18.11
CA VAL A 220 5.04 2.18 -19.43
C VAL A 220 5.36 3.67 -19.33
N GLU A 221 5.04 4.27 -18.18
CA GLU A 221 5.36 5.67 -17.92
C GLU A 221 5.67 5.85 -16.43
N ASP A 222 6.71 6.62 -16.14
CA ASP A 222 7.18 7.00 -14.81
C ASP A 222 7.44 8.49 -14.84
N SER A 223 6.59 9.27 -14.16
CA SER A 223 6.65 10.73 -14.21
C SER A 223 6.04 11.39 -12.97
N ASP A 224 6.29 12.68 -12.79
CA ASP A 224 5.58 13.45 -11.78
C ASP A 224 4.08 13.62 -12.11
N PRO A 225 3.22 13.89 -11.11
CA PRO A 225 1.79 13.98 -11.33
C PRO A 225 1.37 15.03 -12.37
N ALA A 226 2.03 16.18 -12.42
CA ALA A 226 1.68 17.25 -13.35
C ALA A 226 1.90 16.80 -14.79
N ASN A 227 3.07 16.21 -15.07
CA ASN A 227 3.37 15.68 -16.39
C ASN A 227 2.43 14.52 -16.76
N PHE A 228 2.20 13.57 -15.85
CA PHE A 228 1.31 12.43 -16.13
C PHE A 228 -0.10 12.86 -16.51
N PHE A 229 -0.70 13.77 -15.73
CA PHE A 229 -2.10 14.17 -15.96
C PHE A 229 -2.29 15.22 -17.05
N ASP A 230 -1.33 16.11 -17.25
CA ASP A 230 -1.47 17.25 -18.18
C ASP A 230 -0.75 17.02 -19.52
N ASN A 231 0.27 16.16 -19.55
CA ASN A 231 1.07 15.87 -20.75
C ASN A 231 1.61 14.43 -20.77
N PRO A 232 0.72 13.40 -20.69
CA PRO A 232 1.15 11.99 -20.70
C PRO A 232 1.96 11.68 -21.97
N GLN A 233 3.04 10.93 -21.82
CA GLN A 233 3.96 10.65 -22.91
C GLN A 233 3.53 9.41 -23.69
N SER A 234 3.12 8.35 -22.99
CA SER A 234 2.72 7.10 -23.65
C SER A 234 1.30 7.20 -24.23
N ASP A 235 1.08 6.62 -25.40
CA ASP A 235 -0.26 6.57 -26.01
C ASP A 235 -1.23 5.75 -25.14
N ARG A 236 -0.73 4.72 -24.44
CA ARG A 236 -1.50 3.95 -23.47
C ARG A 236 -2.00 4.80 -22.29
N ALA A 237 -1.17 5.70 -21.76
CA ALA A 237 -1.57 6.62 -20.68
C ALA A 237 -2.60 7.65 -21.18
N LYS A 238 -2.41 8.19 -22.41
CA LYS A 238 -3.40 9.11 -23.04
C LYS A 238 -4.77 8.45 -23.19
N ASP A 239 -4.81 7.23 -23.71
CA ASP A 239 -6.05 6.47 -23.88
C ASP A 239 -6.72 6.16 -22.55
N PHE A 240 -5.93 5.80 -21.52
CA PHE A 240 -6.42 5.52 -20.17
C PHE A 240 -7.04 6.77 -19.54
N LEU A 241 -6.31 7.89 -19.55
CA LEU A 241 -6.79 9.16 -18.99
C LEU A 241 -8.00 9.69 -19.75
N GLY A 242 -8.00 9.58 -21.08
CA GLY A 242 -9.14 9.98 -21.92
C GLY A 242 -10.43 9.23 -21.56
N LYS A 243 -10.36 7.95 -21.18
CA LYS A 243 -11.53 7.15 -20.76
C LYS A 243 -12.01 7.51 -19.35
N ILE A 244 -11.09 7.83 -18.43
CA ILE A 244 -11.44 8.11 -17.02
C ILE A 244 -11.91 9.54 -16.84
N LEU A 245 -11.30 10.51 -17.53
CA LEU A 245 -11.64 11.94 -17.37
C LEU A 245 -12.86 12.35 -18.19
N SER A 246 -13.38 11.49 -19.07
CA SER A 246 -14.59 11.73 -19.87
C SER A 246 -15.87 11.28 -19.16
N HIS A 247 -15.78 10.75 -17.93
CA HIS A 247 -16.88 10.39 -17.04
C HIS A 247 -16.86 11.27 -15.79
#